data_ed923b7f6d21588d33e3893635520e72
#
_entry.id   ed923b7f6d21588d33e3893635520e72
#
_cell.length_a   1.000
_cell.length_b   1.000
_cell.length_c   1.000
_cell.angle_alpha   90.00
_cell.angle_beta   90.00
_cell.angle_gamma   90.00
#
_symmetry.space_group_name_H-M   'P 1'
#
loop_
_entity.id
_entity.type
_entity.pdbx_description
1 polymer ?
#
loop_
_entity_poly.entity_id
_entity_poly.type
_entity_poly.pdbx_seq_one_letter_code
_entity_poly.pdbx_strand_id
1 'polypeptide(L)'
;DFSAADPVMTKGTTLTLHGDQAEIFVRRRMDIGEGTNEARMVRQEEYLAQLSAQLESRVQQDQQFTAQVYDTLQPYLVTDLAKGQLVNEVWAAKDDTVEPAIALEGEHKVAEDGFTEFYPTEDSIQKAVLTLFWEPVEE
;
A
#
# COMPACT_ATOMS: atom_id res chain seq x y z
N ASP A 1 -2.21 -3.69 -19.29
CA ASP A 1 -2.73 -2.63 -20.15
C ASP A 1 -4.06 -2.13 -19.58
N PHE A 2 -4.21 -0.82 -19.41
CA PHE A 2 -5.38 -0.15 -18.86
C PHE A 2 -6.07 0.76 -19.87
N SER A 3 -5.65 0.69 -21.12
CA SER A 3 -6.13 1.58 -22.20
C SER A 3 -7.63 1.54 -22.42
N ALA A 4 -8.30 0.42 -22.06
CA ALA A 4 -9.75 0.33 -22.06
C ALA A 4 -10.43 1.19 -20.99
N ALA A 5 -9.70 1.57 -19.93
CA ALA A 5 -10.20 2.43 -18.86
C ALA A 5 -9.79 3.89 -19.05
N ASP A 6 -8.54 4.09 -19.44
CA ASP A 6 -7.97 5.40 -19.78
C ASP A 6 -6.98 5.22 -20.95
N PRO A 7 -7.21 5.86 -22.11
CA PRO A 7 -6.40 5.67 -23.31
C PRO A 7 -4.91 5.98 -23.14
N VAL A 8 -4.52 6.80 -22.15
CA VAL A 8 -3.10 7.10 -21.89
C VAL A 8 -2.40 6.03 -21.07
N MET A 9 -3.15 5.15 -20.39
CA MET A 9 -2.62 4.10 -19.54
C MET A 9 -2.29 2.82 -20.33
N THR A 10 -1.44 2.94 -21.35
CA THR A 10 -1.02 1.81 -22.19
C THR A 10 0.18 1.07 -21.63
N LYS A 11 0.29 -0.22 -21.95
CA LYS A 11 1.43 -1.06 -21.51
C LYS A 11 2.75 -0.48 -22.03
N GLY A 12 3.73 -0.38 -21.14
CA GLY A 12 5.08 0.11 -21.48
C GLY A 12 5.24 1.63 -21.40
N THR A 13 4.19 2.36 -21.03
CA THR A 13 4.25 3.81 -20.80
C THR A 13 4.57 4.09 -19.33
N THR A 14 5.52 5.00 -19.07
CA THR A 14 5.76 5.55 -17.75
C THR A 14 4.83 6.75 -17.54
N LEU A 15 4.00 6.70 -16.50
CA LEU A 15 3.01 7.71 -16.19
C LEU A 15 3.11 8.15 -14.73
N THR A 16 2.83 9.42 -14.48
CA THR A 16 2.46 9.86 -13.13
C THR A 16 0.95 9.76 -13.02
N LEU A 17 0.49 8.89 -12.12
CA LEU A 17 -0.94 8.65 -11.92
C LEU A 17 -1.56 9.76 -11.07
N HIS A 18 -2.70 10.26 -11.48
CA HIS A 18 -3.45 11.30 -10.78
C HIS A 18 -4.91 10.90 -10.59
N GLY A 19 -5.49 11.22 -9.42
CA GLY A 19 -6.92 11.08 -9.16
C GLY A 19 -7.47 9.71 -9.59
N ASP A 20 -8.41 9.72 -10.54
CA ASP A 20 -9.10 8.54 -11.04
C ASP A 20 -8.14 7.49 -11.65
N GLN A 21 -7.02 7.91 -12.22
CA GLN A 21 -6.02 6.98 -12.76
C GLN A 21 -5.37 6.14 -11.66
N ALA A 22 -5.08 6.74 -10.51
CA ALA A 22 -4.57 6.02 -9.35
C ALA A 22 -5.61 5.02 -8.83
N GLU A 23 -6.88 5.42 -8.73
CA GLU A 23 -7.98 4.54 -8.35
C GLU A 23 -8.12 3.36 -9.32
N ILE A 24 -8.15 3.62 -10.63
CA ILE A 24 -8.18 2.58 -11.66
C ILE A 24 -7.03 1.60 -11.48
N PHE A 25 -5.81 2.08 -11.28
CA PHE A 25 -4.61 1.25 -11.16
C PHE A 25 -4.68 0.32 -9.95
N VAL A 26 -5.08 0.82 -8.78
CA VAL A 26 -5.08 0.03 -7.53
C VAL A 26 -6.34 -0.84 -7.33
N ARG A 27 -7.48 -0.46 -7.94
CA ARG A 27 -8.76 -1.14 -7.68
C ARG A 27 -9.23 -2.05 -8.80
N ARG A 28 -8.97 -1.68 -10.07
CA ARG A 28 -9.55 -2.41 -11.21
C ARG A 28 -8.96 -3.82 -11.30
N ARG A 29 -9.86 -4.80 -11.51
CA ARG A 29 -9.50 -6.21 -11.65
C ARG A 29 -10.05 -6.81 -12.93
N MET A 30 -11.29 -6.48 -13.27
CA MET A 30 -11.94 -6.97 -14.48
C MET A 30 -11.35 -6.28 -15.72
N ASP A 31 -11.19 -7.02 -16.78
CA ASP A 31 -10.72 -6.54 -18.09
C ASP A 31 -9.27 -6.01 -18.12
N ILE A 32 -8.47 -6.39 -17.13
CA ILE A 32 -7.07 -5.95 -17.01
C ILE A 32 -6.16 -7.15 -16.72
N GLY A 33 -5.21 -7.39 -17.61
CA GLY A 33 -4.18 -8.41 -17.41
C GLY A 33 -4.79 -9.78 -17.09
N GLU A 34 -4.32 -10.43 -16.05
CA GLU A 34 -4.82 -11.72 -15.59
C GLU A 34 -6.14 -11.65 -14.82
N GLY A 35 -6.59 -10.46 -14.43
CA GLY A 35 -7.83 -10.26 -13.68
C GLY A 35 -7.85 -10.85 -12.27
N THR A 36 -6.70 -11.36 -11.78
CA THR A 36 -6.59 -12.02 -10.47
C THR A 36 -6.47 -11.03 -9.32
N ASN A 37 -6.74 -11.50 -8.11
CA ASN A 37 -6.54 -10.72 -6.89
C ASN A 37 -5.05 -10.46 -6.64
N GLU A 38 -4.22 -11.46 -6.90
CA GLU A 38 -2.77 -11.42 -6.75
C GLU A 38 -2.15 -10.34 -7.65
N ALA A 39 -2.55 -10.30 -8.92
CA ALA A 39 -2.10 -9.26 -9.84
C ALA A 39 -2.51 -7.84 -9.38
N ARG A 40 -3.67 -7.71 -8.72
CA ARG A 40 -4.08 -6.45 -8.10
C ARG A 40 -3.22 -6.11 -6.89
N MET A 41 -2.92 -7.08 -6.01
CA MET A 41 -2.07 -6.88 -4.84
C MET A 41 -0.68 -6.37 -5.24
N VAL A 42 -0.04 -6.99 -6.24
CA VAL A 42 1.25 -6.54 -6.79
C VAL A 42 1.19 -5.07 -7.23
N ARG A 43 0.12 -4.64 -7.92
CA ARG A 43 -0.04 -3.24 -8.32
C ARG A 43 -0.26 -2.31 -7.12
N GLN A 44 -0.95 -2.76 -6.09
CA GLN A 44 -1.14 -1.99 -4.86
C GLN A 44 0.19 -1.80 -4.13
N GLU A 45 1.00 -2.85 -4.02
CA GLU A 45 2.34 -2.77 -3.43
C GLU A 45 3.25 -1.82 -4.23
N GLU A 46 3.28 -1.92 -5.56
CA GLU A 46 4.03 -1.03 -6.43
C GLU A 46 3.59 0.44 -6.26
N TYR A 47 2.28 0.68 -6.24
CA TYR A 47 1.73 2.03 -6.03
C TYR A 47 2.12 2.59 -4.65
N LEU A 48 1.97 1.81 -3.60
CA LEU A 48 2.32 2.22 -2.24
C LEU A 48 3.81 2.50 -2.10
N ALA A 49 4.67 1.64 -2.67
CA ALA A 49 6.12 1.86 -2.66
C ALA A 49 6.51 3.19 -3.34
N GLN A 50 5.94 3.47 -4.51
CA GLN A 50 6.20 4.73 -5.21
C GLN A 50 5.62 5.95 -4.49
N LEU A 51 4.44 5.82 -3.89
CA LEU A 51 3.83 6.88 -3.10
C LEU A 51 4.65 7.19 -1.85
N SER A 52 5.06 6.15 -1.09
CA SER A 52 5.90 6.30 0.09
C SER A 52 7.22 7.00 -0.24
N ALA A 53 7.92 6.55 -1.27
CA ALA A 53 9.18 7.18 -1.70
C ALA A 53 9.02 8.67 -2.06
N GLN A 54 7.91 9.05 -2.70
CA GLN A 54 7.62 10.46 -3.00
C GLN A 54 7.28 11.26 -1.74
N LEU A 55 6.49 10.69 -0.82
CA LEU A 55 6.14 11.34 0.45
C LEU A 55 7.39 11.54 1.32
N GLU A 56 8.21 10.51 1.48
CA GLU A 56 9.47 10.57 2.24
C GLU A 56 10.38 11.67 1.69
N SER A 57 10.62 11.69 0.39
CA SER A 57 11.44 12.72 -0.25
C SER A 57 10.92 14.13 0.03
N ARG A 58 9.60 14.34 0.07
CA ARG A 58 9.01 15.64 0.35
C ARG A 58 9.05 16.00 1.83
N VAL A 59 8.78 15.05 2.71
CA VAL A 59 8.84 15.24 4.17
C VAL A 59 10.25 15.63 4.60
N GLN A 60 11.29 14.98 4.05
CA GLN A 60 12.68 15.32 4.34
C GLN A 60 13.05 16.75 3.95
N GLN A 61 12.42 17.30 2.92
CA GLN A 61 12.71 18.64 2.40
C GLN A 61 11.87 19.73 3.06
N ASP A 62 10.65 19.41 3.49
CA ASP A 62 9.71 20.41 4.00
C ASP A 62 8.77 19.83 5.08
N GLN A 63 9.02 20.21 6.32
CA GLN A 63 8.17 19.84 7.45
C GLN A 63 6.72 20.35 7.30
N GLN A 64 6.50 21.47 6.62
CA GLN A 64 5.15 22.00 6.40
C GLN A 64 4.34 21.10 5.45
N PHE A 65 5.02 20.34 4.60
CA PHE A 65 4.36 19.38 3.71
C PHE A 65 3.54 18.34 4.48
N THR A 66 4.07 17.83 5.60
CA THR A 66 3.33 16.89 6.48
C THR A 66 2.02 17.51 6.99
N ALA A 67 2.06 18.80 7.35
CA ALA A 67 0.85 19.52 7.79
C ALA A 67 -0.17 19.68 6.65
N GLN A 68 0.28 19.88 5.41
CA GLN A 68 -0.59 19.98 4.23
C GLN A 68 -1.21 18.62 3.88
N VAL A 69 -0.45 17.54 3.99
CA VAL A 69 -0.97 16.17 3.81
C VAL A 69 -2.04 15.87 4.85
N TYR A 70 -1.81 16.23 6.13
CA TYR A 70 -2.82 16.08 7.16
C TYR A 70 -4.11 16.84 6.81
N ASP A 71 -4.02 18.12 6.43
CA ASP A 71 -5.19 18.92 6.08
C ASP A 71 -6.00 18.32 4.91
N THR A 72 -5.31 17.71 3.95
CA THR A 72 -5.93 17.04 2.82
C THR A 72 -6.65 15.75 3.24
N LEU A 73 -6.06 14.98 4.16
CA LEU A 73 -6.59 13.70 4.60
C LEU A 73 -7.58 13.81 5.77
N GLN A 74 -7.56 14.91 6.51
CA GLN A 74 -8.35 15.12 7.72
C GLN A 74 -9.85 14.79 7.56
N PRO A 75 -10.53 15.10 6.45
CA PRO A 75 -11.93 14.71 6.26
C PRO A 75 -12.17 13.19 6.20
N TYR A 76 -11.11 12.41 5.98
CA TYR A 76 -11.15 10.94 5.83
C TYR A 76 -10.50 10.21 7.00
N LEU A 77 -9.91 10.95 7.97
CA LEU A 77 -9.22 10.38 9.12
C LEU A 77 -10.13 10.37 10.35
N VAL A 78 -10.06 9.27 11.08
CA VAL A 78 -10.58 9.16 12.45
C VAL A 78 -9.36 8.90 13.34
N THR A 79 -8.96 9.89 14.12
CA THR A 79 -7.80 9.83 15.00
C THR A 79 -8.00 10.70 16.23
N ASP A 80 -7.41 10.33 17.34
CA ASP A 80 -7.31 11.08 18.58
C ASP A 80 -6.06 11.97 18.65
N LEU A 81 -5.17 11.87 17.65
CA LEU A 81 -3.98 12.70 17.54
C LEU A 81 -4.32 14.09 17.00
N ALA A 82 -3.86 15.11 17.72
CA ALA A 82 -3.89 16.49 17.19
C ALA A 82 -2.91 16.64 16.03
N LYS A 83 -3.21 17.53 15.07
CA LYS A 83 -2.37 17.81 13.89
C LYS A 83 -0.90 17.99 14.23
N GLY A 84 -0.59 18.80 15.27
CA GLY A 84 0.78 19.05 15.68
C GLY A 84 1.50 17.82 16.22
N GLN A 85 0.78 16.92 16.91
CA GLN A 85 1.34 15.65 17.38
C GLN A 85 1.69 14.75 16.19
N LEU A 86 0.75 14.55 15.26
CA LEU A 86 0.98 13.73 14.06
C LEU A 86 2.13 14.26 13.21
N VAL A 87 2.23 15.58 13.00
CA VAL A 87 3.34 16.20 12.26
C VAL A 87 4.69 15.94 12.95
N ASN A 88 4.73 16.00 14.28
CA ASN A 88 5.95 15.73 15.04
C ASN A 88 6.35 14.24 14.96
N GLU A 89 5.39 13.32 15.07
CA GLU A 89 5.64 11.87 14.97
C GLU A 89 6.18 11.49 13.57
N VAL A 90 5.52 11.99 12.51
CA VAL A 90 6.00 11.76 11.14
C VAL A 90 7.40 12.35 10.92
N TRP A 91 7.65 13.54 11.50
CA TRP A 91 8.97 14.15 11.39
C TRP A 91 10.04 13.41 12.19
N ALA A 92 9.71 12.85 13.34
CA ALA A 92 10.62 12.02 14.12
C ALA A 92 10.99 10.71 13.40
N ALA A 93 10.01 10.11 12.72
CA ALA A 93 10.16 8.86 11.97
C ALA A 93 10.64 9.06 10.51
N LYS A 94 11.01 10.27 10.09
CA LYS A 94 11.34 10.58 8.68
C LYS A 94 12.55 9.82 8.10
N ASP A 95 13.42 9.33 8.97
CA ASP A 95 14.62 8.57 8.62
C ASP A 95 14.45 7.06 8.91
N ASP A 96 13.27 6.64 9.41
CA ASP A 96 12.98 5.24 9.67
C ASP A 96 12.76 4.48 8.36
N THR A 97 13.13 3.21 8.35
CA THR A 97 12.92 2.33 7.20
C THR A 97 11.55 1.68 7.29
N VAL A 98 10.79 1.73 6.21
CA VAL A 98 9.54 0.97 6.09
C VAL A 98 9.87 -0.46 5.67
N GLU A 99 9.52 -1.41 6.52
CA GLU A 99 9.68 -2.83 6.20
C GLU A 99 8.75 -3.23 5.03
N PRO A 100 9.22 -4.10 4.12
CA PRO A 100 8.40 -4.58 3.03
C PRO A 100 7.19 -5.38 3.54
N ALA A 101 6.08 -5.31 2.81
CA ALA A 101 4.91 -6.11 3.12
C ALA A 101 5.22 -7.61 2.99
N ILE A 102 4.77 -8.41 3.96
CA ILE A 102 4.90 -9.86 3.94
C ILE A 102 3.59 -10.47 3.45
N ALA A 103 3.63 -11.14 2.29
CA ALA A 103 2.50 -11.90 1.80
C ALA A 103 2.39 -13.24 2.53
N LEU A 104 1.20 -13.55 3.06
CA LEU A 104 0.94 -14.84 3.66
C LEU A 104 0.72 -15.91 2.58
N GLU A 105 1.27 -17.10 2.82
CA GLU A 105 1.01 -18.29 2.00
C GLU A 105 -0.25 -19.01 2.50
N GLY A 106 -1.05 -19.55 1.56
CA GLY A 106 -2.30 -20.21 1.92
C GLY A 106 -3.05 -20.74 0.72
N GLU A 107 -4.29 -21.15 0.95
CA GLU A 107 -5.18 -21.73 -0.06
C GLU A 107 -6.39 -20.84 -0.29
N HIS A 108 -6.83 -20.75 -1.55
CA HIS A 108 -8.11 -20.13 -1.90
C HIS A 108 -9.20 -21.22 -1.96
N LYS A 109 -10.34 -20.99 -1.30
CA LYS A 109 -11.50 -21.84 -1.32
C LYS A 109 -12.72 -21.04 -1.69
N VAL A 110 -13.60 -21.64 -2.50
CA VAL A 110 -14.90 -21.02 -2.80
C VAL A 110 -15.87 -21.43 -1.71
N ALA A 111 -16.40 -20.45 -1.00
CA ALA A 111 -17.42 -20.66 0.05
C ALA A 111 -18.80 -21.01 -0.56
N GLU A 112 -19.74 -21.44 0.27
CA GLU A 112 -21.10 -21.83 -0.17
C GLU A 112 -21.88 -20.68 -0.82
N ASP A 113 -21.57 -19.43 -0.45
CA ASP A 113 -22.14 -18.20 -1.02
C ASP A 113 -21.51 -17.78 -2.35
N GLY A 114 -20.50 -18.55 -2.85
CA GLY A 114 -19.79 -18.31 -4.11
C GLY A 114 -18.63 -17.32 -4.01
N PHE A 115 -18.33 -16.77 -2.83
CA PHE A 115 -17.16 -15.94 -2.63
C PHE A 115 -15.91 -16.78 -2.45
N THR A 116 -14.77 -16.26 -2.93
CA THR A 116 -13.48 -16.88 -2.70
C THR A 116 -12.90 -16.38 -1.39
N GLU A 117 -12.66 -17.29 -0.47
CA GLU A 117 -12.00 -17.06 0.82
C GLU A 117 -10.55 -17.49 0.75
N PHE A 118 -9.67 -16.78 1.46
CA PHE A 118 -8.26 -17.12 1.60
C PHE A 118 -7.99 -17.67 3.00
N TYR A 119 -7.38 -18.84 3.05
CA TYR A 119 -7.01 -19.53 4.29
C TYR A 119 -5.49 -19.57 4.41
N PRO A 120 -4.86 -18.65 5.17
CA PRO A 120 -3.43 -18.67 5.38
C PRO A 120 -3.01 -19.90 6.17
N THR A 121 -1.82 -20.43 5.89
CA THR A 121 -1.24 -21.52 6.68
C THR A 121 -0.73 -20.99 8.02
N GLU A 122 -0.84 -21.82 9.07
CA GLU A 122 -0.34 -21.49 10.41
C GLU A 122 1.16 -21.17 10.38
N ASP A 123 1.95 -21.95 9.63
CA ASP A 123 3.39 -21.72 9.45
C ASP A 123 3.70 -20.35 8.83
N SER A 124 2.93 -19.95 7.82
CA SER A 124 3.08 -18.63 7.17
C SER A 124 2.76 -17.49 8.15
N ILE A 125 1.71 -17.64 8.97
CA ILE A 125 1.37 -16.65 10.00
C ILE A 125 2.49 -16.55 11.03
N GLN A 126 2.96 -17.67 11.58
CA GLN A 126 4.03 -17.70 12.57
C GLN A 126 5.31 -17.07 12.02
N LYS A 127 5.69 -17.41 10.80
CA LYS A 127 6.87 -16.86 10.14
C LYS A 127 6.77 -15.34 9.96
N ALA A 128 5.62 -14.85 9.53
CA ALA A 128 5.38 -13.42 9.37
C ALA A 128 5.49 -12.68 10.72
N VAL A 129 4.87 -13.22 11.77
CA VAL A 129 4.96 -12.65 13.13
C VAL A 129 6.39 -12.63 13.64
N LEU A 130 7.14 -13.73 13.47
CA LEU A 130 8.54 -13.78 13.88
C LEU A 130 9.40 -12.77 13.12
N THR A 131 9.17 -12.63 11.82
CA THR A 131 9.93 -11.67 10.98
C THR A 131 9.66 -10.21 11.36
N LEU A 132 8.40 -9.86 11.71
CA LEU A 132 8.02 -8.47 11.95
C LEU A 132 8.22 -8.01 13.40
N PHE A 133 8.18 -8.92 14.36
CA PHE A 133 8.11 -8.54 15.79
C PHE A 133 9.21 -9.14 16.66
N TRP A 134 10.09 -9.96 16.10
CA TRP A 134 11.14 -10.61 16.86
C TRP A 134 12.49 -10.44 16.17
N GLU A 135 13.49 -10.02 16.94
CA GLU A 135 14.87 -10.00 16.50
C GLU A 135 15.57 -11.31 16.87
N PRO A 136 16.41 -11.89 15.98
CA PRO A 136 17.24 -13.03 16.34
C PRO A 136 18.18 -12.65 17.48
N VAL A 137 18.28 -13.48 18.51
CA VAL A 137 19.30 -13.31 19.54
C VAL A 137 20.63 -13.76 18.93
N GLU A 138 21.56 -12.83 18.74
CA GLU A 138 22.95 -13.19 18.40
C GLU A 138 23.58 -13.88 19.61
N GLU A 139 24.07 -15.13 19.42
CA GLU A 139 24.84 -15.90 20.41
C GLU A 139 26.30 -15.42 20.48
#